data_4ce75abbafcc2031650a0afcf8bbb28c
#
_entry.id   4ce75abbafcc2031650a0afcf8bbb28c
#
_cell.length_a   1.000
_cell.length_b   1.000
_cell.length_c   1.000
_cell.angle_alpha   90.00
_cell.angle_beta   90.00
_cell.angle_gamma   90.00
#
_symmetry.space_group_name_H-M   'P 1'
#
loop_
_entity.id
_entity.type
_entity.pdbx_description
1 polymer ?
#
loop_
_entity_poly.entity_id
_entity_poly.type
_entity_poly.pdbx_seq_one_letter_code
_entity_poly.pdbx_strand_id
1 'polypeptide(L)'
;MPVPRRSRLVLAATLLFPLLPLAGCTAAADPAPGGGDRQRSAAGAAPTPAGAAPASAGTAPAGTAPGTGGGDGRRSAAGAGQEGASVKAAPGPPAPATLPVIPGLGPATRARIPKDSRQAVVVRGDDRDASTSTATLYEHDPVTGWTAVSDPWPAHNAAKGWTDHHLQGDLRSPIGVYGLTDAGGLLDDPGAKLPYEQGEGFTVTGNGSLGEPLEGSFDYVVAINYNRRPGVTPLDWTRPWGDERGGGIWIHVDHDGPTQGCVSLERDRMRELLRWLDPEKKPVVVMGDVLSLGR
;
A
#
# COMPACT_ATOMS: atom_id res chain seq x y z
N MET A 1 35.36 73.80 7.21
CA MET A 1 35.48 72.76 8.25
C MET A 1 34.78 71.51 7.80
N PRO A 2 35.44 70.41 7.47
CA PRO A 2 34.81 69.22 6.99
C PRO A 2 34.43 68.29 8.16
N VAL A 3 33.25 67.70 8.08
CA VAL A 3 32.66 66.72 9.05
C VAL A 3 33.16 65.31 8.72
N PRO A 4 33.60 64.50 9.71
CA PRO A 4 34.09 63.16 9.45
C PRO A 4 32.97 62.14 9.25
N ARG A 5 33.06 61.35 8.16
CA ARG A 5 32.24 60.16 7.89
C ARG A 5 32.61 59.04 8.85
N ARG A 6 31.64 58.55 9.61
CA ARG A 6 31.74 57.32 10.41
C ARG A 6 31.47 56.10 9.54
N SER A 7 32.50 55.28 9.30
CA SER A 7 32.38 53.95 8.71
C SER A 7 31.74 53.00 9.71
N ARG A 8 30.62 52.39 9.30
CA ARG A 8 30.00 51.28 10.04
C ARG A 8 30.63 49.96 9.56
N LEU A 9 31.33 49.31 10.44
CA LEU A 9 31.83 47.96 10.27
C LEU A 9 30.64 46.99 10.39
N VAL A 10 30.32 46.29 9.32
CA VAL A 10 29.31 45.20 9.33
C VAL A 10 30.04 43.91 9.68
N LEU A 11 29.83 43.44 10.88
CA LEU A 11 30.32 42.12 11.34
C LEU A 11 29.39 41.05 10.76
N ALA A 12 29.85 40.29 9.76
CA ALA A 12 29.15 39.10 9.26
C ALA A 12 29.40 37.95 10.25
N ALA A 13 28.39 37.59 11.04
CA ALA A 13 28.39 36.40 11.84
C ALA A 13 28.02 35.22 10.96
N THR A 14 28.99 34.37 10.65
CA THR A 14 28.81 33.08 9.99
C THR A 14 28.27 32.12 11.03
N LEU A 15 26.95 31.85 10.99
CA LEU A 15 26.32 30.77 11.76
C LEU A 15 26.59 29.45 11.04
N LEU A 16 27.51 28.65 11.56
CA LEU A 16 27.61 27.25 11.23
C LEU A 16 26.40 26.52 11.87
N PHE A 17 25.44 26.14 11.03
CA PHE A 17 24.42 25.16 11.42
C PHE A 17 25.00 23.76 11.26
N PRO A 18 24.89 22.91 12.28
CA PRO A 18 25.19 21.50 12.10
C PRO A 18 24.08 20.88 11.23
N LEU A 19 24.47 20.25 10.12
CA LEU A 19 23.60 19.37 9.34
C LEU A 19 23.25 18.15 10.22
N LEU A 20 22.03 18.14 10.75
CA LEU A 20 21.44 16.89 11.24
C LEU A 20 20.98 16.10 10.00
N PRO A 21 21.19 14.77 9.97
CA PRO A 21 20.68 13.93 8.90
C PRO A 21 19.16 13.87 8.99
N LEU A 22 18.50 14.23 7.88
CA LEU A 22 17.06 14.20 7.70
C LEU A 22 16.62 12.75 7.47
N ALA A 23 15.93 12.17 8.48
CA ALA A 23 15.27 10.89 8.33
C ALA A 23 13.89 11.12 7.67
N GLY A 24 13.80 10.84 6.39
CA GLY A 24 12.53 10.48 5.74
C GLY A 24 12.17 9.03 6.04
N CYS A 25 11.05 8.49 5.54
CA CYS A 25 10.79 7.04 5.52
C CYS A 25 11.81 6.36 4.58
N THR A 26 13.11 6.48 4.91
CA THR A 26 14.20 6.05 4.07
C THR A 26 14.93 4.94 4.76
N ALA A 27 14.93 3.77 4.15
CA ALA A 27 15.94 2.76 4.44
C ALA A 27 17.29 3.36 4.01
N ALA A 28 17.98 4.05 4.92
CA ALA A 28 19.36 4.46 4.72
C ALA A 28 20.24 3.26 5.02
N ALA A 29 20.80 2.66 3.99
CA ALA A 29 21.97 1.80 4.16
C ALA A 29 23.13 2.71 4.45
N ASP A 30 23.67 2.66 5.69
CA ASP A 30 24.94 3.29 6.03
C ASP A 30 26.10 2.60 5.30
N PRO A 31 27.01 3.34 4.63
CA PRO A 31 28.24 2.74 4.13
C PRO A 31 29.20 2.52 5.31
N ALA A 32 29.65 1.28 5.49
CA ALA A 32 30.70 0.91 6.44
C ALA A 32 31.99 1.69 6.15
N PRO A 33 32.77 2.08 7.19
CA PRO A 33 34.02 2.80 7.00
C PRO A 33 35.11 1.90 6.41
N GLY A 34 35.67 2.35 5.30
CA GLY A 34 36.75 1.69 4.59
C GLY A 34 38.07 1.63 5.38
N GLY A 35 38.70 0.53 5.28
CA GLY A 35 40.10 0.30 5.69
C GLY A 35 40.88 -0.36 4.58
N GLY A 36 41.78 0.40 3.99
CA GLY A 36 43.12 0.14 3.49
C GLY A 36 43.42 -1.05 2.57
N ASP A 37 43.82 -0.69 1.38
CA ASP A 37 44.83 -1.29 0.48
C ASP A 37 45.25 -2.75 0.62
N ARG A 38 45.13 -3.52 -0.47
CA ARG A 38 46.26 -4.08 -1.26
C ARG A 38 45.80 -4.89 -2.49
N GLN A 39 46.45 -4.52 -3.59
CA GLN A 39 46.52 -5.21 -4.88
C GLN A 39 46.69 -6.74 -4.81
N ARG A 40 46.02 -7.51 -5.66
CA ARG A 40 46.61 -8.29 -6.74
C ARG A 40 45.56 -9.12 -7.52
N SER A 41 45.79 -9.10 -8.83
CA SER A 41 45.15 -9.88 -9.87
C SER A 41 45.16 -11.39 -9.64
N ALA A 42 44.08 -12.08 -10.07
CA ALA A 42 44.19 -13.30 -10.87
C ALA A 42 42.83 -13.67 -11.45
N ALA A 43 42.82 -13.89 -12.75
CA ALA A 43 41.73 -14.47 -13.53
C ALA A 43 41.48 -15.92 -13.14
N GLY A 44 40.23 -16.38 -13.28
CA GLY A 44 39.95 -17.81 -13.14
C GLY A 44 38.45 -18.14 -13.21
N ALA A 45 37.99 -18.42 -14.46
CA ALA A 45 37.05 -19.48 -14.85
C ALA A 45 35.73 -19.65 -14.11
N ALA A 46 34.66 -19.45 -14.88
CA ALA A 46 33.34 -20.00 -14.66
C ALA A 46 33.33 -21.55 -14.69
N PRO A 47 32.43 -22.20 -14.03
CA PRO A 47 31.94 -23.51 -14.48
C PRO A 47 30.53 -23.43 -15.04
N THR A 48 30.39 -23.97 -16.20
CA THR A 48 29.18 -24.27 -16.97
C THR A 48 28.40 -25.45 -16.35
N PRO A 49 27.08 -25.57 -16.61
CA PRO A 49 26.21 -26.55 -15.96
C PRO A 49 26.23 -27.91 -16.67
N ALA A 50 26.04 -28.95 -15.86
CA ALA A 50 25.63 -30.28 -16.32
C ALA A 50 24.59 -30.77 -15.33
N GLY A 51 23.51 -31.41 -15.66
CA GLY A 51 23.02 -32.13 -16.82
C GLY A 51 21.67 -32.72 -16.40
N ALA A 52 20.81 -32.78 -17.35
CA ALA A 52 19.53 -33.42 -17.54
C ALA A 52 19.13 -34.64 -16.71
N ALA A 53 17.83 -34.65 -16.44
CA ALA A 53 16.79 -35.64 -16.24
C ALA A 53 17.11 -37.16 -16.45
N PRO A 54 16.21 -38.12 -16.06
CA PRO A 54 14.86 -38.18 -16.61
C PRO A 54 13.72 -38.66 -15.66
N ALA A 55 12.53 -38.54 -16.19
CA ALA A 55 11.24 -39.00 -15.75
C ALA A 55 11.13 -40.46 -15.42
N SER A 56 10.22 -40.77 -14.48
CA SER A 56 9.56 -42.08 -14.40
C SER A 56 8.07 -41.91 -14.18
N ALA A 57 7.34 -42.40 -15.16
CA ALA A 57 5.91 -42.62 -15.19
C ALA A 57 5.51 -43.73 -14.22
N GLY A 58 4.44 -43.52 -13.50
CA GLY A 58 3.78 -44.52 -12.65
C GLY A 58 2.29 -44.52 -12.92
N THR A 59 1.89 -45.56 -13.57
CA THR A 59 0.63 -46.04 -14.09
C THR A 59 -0.48 -46.12 -13.05
N ALA A 60 -1.71 -45.72 -13.46
CA ALA A 60 -2.98 -46.05 -12.80
C ALA A 60 -3.33 -47.52 -12.96
N PRO A 61 -4.20 -48.06 -12.13
CA PRO A 61 -5.16 -49.05 -12.62
C PRO A 61 -6.63 -48.63 -12.41
N ALA A 62 -7.37 -48.86 -13.46
CA ALA A 62 -8.83 -48.89 -13.52
C ALA A 62 -9.37 -50.15 -12.81
N GLY A 63 -10.53 -50.02 -12.19
CA GLY A 63 -11.31 -51.12 -11.62
C GLY A 63 -12.79 -50.81 -11.71
N THR A 64 -13.36 -51.27 -12.73
CA THR A 64 -14.56 -52.06 -13.09
C THR A 64 -15.78 -51.97 -12.15
N ALA A 65 -16.92 -51.53 -12.68
CA ALA A 65 -18.28 -51.97 -12.31
C ALA A 65 -18.53 -53.39 -12.90
N PRO A 66 -19.56 -54.14 -12.58
CA PRO A 66 -21.00 -53.81 -12.52
C PRO A 66 -21.81 -54.61 -11.48
N GLY A 67 -23.10 -54.33 -11.33
CA GLY A 67 -24.03 -55.17 -10.60
C GLY A 67 -25.49 -54.70 -10.72
N THR A 68 -26.18 -55.37 -11.61
CA THR A 68 -27.58 -55.28 -11.93
C THR A 68 -28.50 -56.02 -10.93
N GLY A 69 -29.75 -55.56 -10.80
CA GLY A 69 -30.90 -56.26 -10.20
C GLY A 69 -31.95 -55.27 -9.73
N GLY A 70 -33.07 -55.02 -10.28
CA GLY A 70 -34.15 -55.85 -10.78
C GLY A 70 -35.21 -56.08 -9.68
N GLY A 71 -36.40 -55.43 -9.76
CA GLY A 71 -37.51 -55.73 -8.84
C GLY A 71 -38.71 -54.77 -9.00
N ASP A 72 -39.64 -55.15 -9.84
CA ASP A 72 -40.99 -54.61 -10.00
C ASP A 72 -41.84 -54.61 -8.73
N GLY A 73 -42.73 -53.68 -8.57
CA GLY A 73 -43.75 -53.68 -7.54
C GLY A 73 -44.73 -52.50 -7.64
N ARG A 74 -45.72 -52.61 -8.57
CA ARG A 74 -46.92 -51.76 -8.60
C ARG A 74 -47.71 -51.86 -7.30
N ARG A 75 -48.21 -50.76 -6.77
CA ARG A 75 -49.64 -50.57 -6.44
C ARG A 75 -49.99 -49.11 -6.17
N SER A 76 -51.03 -48.69 -6.85
CA SER A 76 -51.79 -47.49 -6.68
C SER A 76 -52.51 -47.42 -5.33
N ALA A 77 -52.57 -46.25 -4.71
CA ALA A 77 -53.71 -45.78 -3.95
C ALA A 77 -53.71 -44.25 -3.88
N ALA A 78 -54.92 -43.76 -4.14
CA ALA A 78 -55.30 -42.36 -4.21
C ALA A 78 -55.31 -41.68 -2.85
N GLY A 79 -55.19 -40.33 -2.90
CA GLY A 79 -55.96 -39.51 -2.02
C GLY A 79 -55.20 -38.57 -1.12
N ALA A 80 -55.54 -37.37 -1.29
CA ALA A 80 -55.62 -36.23 -0.38
C ALA A 80 -54.65 -35.07 -0.70
N GLY A 81 -55.28 -34.04 -1.21
CA GLY A 81 -54.65 -32.74 -1.37
C GLY A 81 -54.13 -32.19 -0.05
N GLN A 82 -52.88 -31.79 -0.11
CA GLN A 82 -52.35 -30.79 0.85
C GLN A 82 -52.01 -29.55 0.07
N GLU A 83 -52.77 -28.51 0.37
CA GLU A 83 -52.45 -27.14 0.00
C GLU A 83 -51.04 -26.84 0.43
N GLY A 84 -50.14 -26.74 -0.53
CA GLY A 84 -48.77 -26.32 -0.32
C GLY A 84 -48.78 -24.88 0.14
N ALA A 85 -48.61 -24.65 1.44
CA ALA A 85 -48.26 -23.35 1.98
C ALA A 85 -46.95 -22.90 1.28
N SER A 86 -47.10 -21.91 0.38
CA SER A 86 -45.97 -21.23 -0.25
C SER A 86 -45.17 -20.57 0.85
N VAL A 87 -44.09 -21.18 1.27
CA VAL A 87 -43.13 -20.56 2.19
C VAL A 87 -42.50 -19.41 1.43
N LYS A 88 -43.02 -18.20 1.70
CA LYS A 88 -42.42 -16.95 1.24
C LYS A 88 -40.99 -16.94 1.75
N ALA A 89 -40.03 -17.13 0.84
CA ALA A 89 -38.61 -17.05 1.18
C ALA A 89 -38.36 -15.73 1.93
N ALA A 90 -37.67 -15.82 3.07
CA ALA A 90 -37.26 -14.62 3.81
C ALA A 90 -36.41 -13.75 2.85
N PRO A 91 -36.57 -12.41 2.92
CA PRO A 91 -35.71 -11.52 2.15
C PRO A 91 -34.26 -11.84 2.46
N GLY A 92 -33.46 -12.11 1.43
CA GLY A 92 -32.01 -12.24 1.58
C GLY A 92 -31.43 -10.96 2.19
N PRO A 93 -30.21 -11.01 2.74
CA PRO A 93 -29.55 -9.81 3.24
C PRO A 93 -29.57 -8.73 2.16
N PRO A 94 -29.82 -7.46 2.52
CA PRO A 94 -29.85 -6.36 1.55
C PRO A 94 -28.53 -6.35 0.78
N ALA A 95 -28.59 -6.21 -0.55
CA ALA A 95 -27.42 -6.02 -1.38
C ALA A 95 -26.63 -4.81 -0.86
N PRO A 96 -25.29 -4.84 -0.90
CA PRO A 96 -24.48 -3.72 -0.46
C PRO A 96 -24.95 -2.45 -1.17
N ALA A 97 -25.15 -1.39 -0.38
CA ALA A 97 -25.66 -0.12 -0.92
C ALA A 97 -24.63 0.44 -1.91
N THR A 98 -25.00 0.50 -3.17
CA THR A 98 -24.21 1.12 -4.22
C THR A 98 -24.37 2.63 -4.11
N LEU A 99 -23.30 3.35 -3.87
CA LEU A 99 -23.31 4.81 -3.74
C LEU A 99 -22.72 5.43 -5.00
N PRO A 100 -23.34 6.45 -5.57
CA PRO A 100 -22.81 7.12 -6.75
C PRO A 100 -21.47 7.83 -6.45
N VAL A 101 -21.19 8.13 -5.18
CA VAL A 101 -19.96 8.75 -4.72
C VAL A 101 -19.45 8.07 -3.44
N ILE A 102 -18.14 8.16 -3.19
CA ILE A 102 -17.55 7.66 -1.95
C ILE A 102 -18.02 8.54 -0.78
N PRO A 103 -18.61 7.94 0.28
CA PRO A 103 -19.11 8.70 1.43
C PRO A 103 -18.03 9.52 2.12
N GLY A 104 -18.37 10.73 2.54
CA GLY A 104 -17.47 11.62 3.29
C GLY A 104 -16.42 12.32 2.44
N LEU A 105 -16.36 12.09 1.13
CA LEU A 105 -15.53 12.88 0.22
C LEU A 105 -16.34 14.06 -0.33
N GLY A 106 -15.82 15.27 -0.16
CA GLY A 106 -16.41 16.50 -0.69
C GLY A 106 -16.16 16.69 -2.18
N PRO A 107 -16.83 17.67 -2.81
CA PRO A 107 -16.74 17.87 -4.25
C PRO A 107 -15.31 18.15 -4.76
N ALA A 108 -14.51 18.92 -4.02
CA ALA A 108 -13.13 19.23 -4.40
C ALA A 108 -12.24 17.97 -4.36
N THR A 109 -12.39 17.12 -3.35
CA THR A 109 -11.66 15.86 -3.24
C THR A 109 -12.07 14.88 -4.33
N ARG A 110 -13.39 14.71 -4.57
CA ARG A 110 -13.89 13.84 -5.63
C ARG A 110 -13.44 14.27 -7.03
N ALA A 111 -13.36 15.57 -7.30
CA ALA A 111 -12.91 16.09 -8.58
C ALA A 111 -11.44 15.75 -8.90
N ARG A 112 -10.63 15.39 -7.88
CA ARG A 112 -9.23 14.97 -8.04
C ARG A 112 -9.08 13.47 -8.34
N ILE A 113 -10.12 12.66 -8.12
CA ILE A 113 -10.09 11.24 -8.51
C ILE A 113 -10.17 11.17 -10.04
N PRO A 114 -9.21 10.53 -10.73
CA PRO A 114 -9.27 10.38 -12.18
C PRO A 114 -10.56 9.69 -12.61
N LYS A 115 -11.20 10.16 -13.67
CA LYS A 115 -12.49 9.65 -14.15
C LYS A 115 -12.44 8.19 -14.60
N ASP A 116 -11.29 7.70 -14.96
CA ASP A 116 -11.01 6.35 -15.39
C ASP A 116 -10.48 5.45 -14.26
N SER A 117 -10.33 5.98 -13.04
CA SER A 117 -10.04 5.18 -11.85
C SER A 117 -11.23 4.32 -11.46
N ARG A 118 -10.97 3.05 -11.15
CA ARG A 118 -11.98 2.05 -10.77
C ARG A 118 -11.72 1.45 -9.39
N GLN A 119 -10.59 1.79 -8.77
CA GLN A 119 -10.27 1.39 -7.40
C GLN A 119 -9.77 2.59 -6.60
N ALA A 120 -10.25 2.72 -5.37
CA ALA A 120 -9.77 3.72 -4.44
C ALA A 120 -9.55 3.13 -3.06
N VAL A 121 -8.39 3.38 -2.48
CA VAL A 121 -8.10 3.18 -1.06
C VAL A 121 -8.36 4.51 -0.37
N VAL A 122 -9.36 4.59 0.50
CA VAL A 122 -9.66 5.83 1.24
C VAL A 122 -9.08 5.71 2.64
N VAL A 123 -8.05 6.51 2.92
CA VAL A 123 -7.40 6.58 4.23
C VAL A 123 -7.86 7.85 4.92
N ARG A 124 -8.60 7.71 6.02
CA ARG A 124 -9.25 8.82 6.71
C ARG A 124 -8.81 8.90 8.18
N GLY A 125 -8.15 9.98 8.55
CA GLY A 125 -7.90 10.36 9.94
C GLY A 125 -9.09 11.09 10.54
N ASP A 126 -9.32 10.92 11.86
CA ASP A 126 -10.44 11.56 12.56
C ASP A 126 -10.27 13.08 12.64
N ASP A 127 -9.04 13.55 12.80
CA ASP A 127 -8.69 14.96 12.75
C ASP A 127 -7.32 15.20 12.10
N ARG A 128 -6.97 16.50 11.97
CA ARG A 128 -5.75 16.92 11.27
C ARG A 128 -4.46 16.50 11.97
N ASP A 129 -4.46 16.39 13.27
CA ASP A 129 -3.27 16.08 14.07
C ASP A 129 -3.27 14.62 14.60
N ALA A 130 -4.32 13.85 14.28
CA ALA A 130 -4.39 12.44 14.64
C ALA A 130 -3.36 11.61 13.83
N SER A 131 -2.68 10.69 14.52
CA SER A 131 -1.77 9.71 13.91
C SER A 131 -2.43 8.37 13.60
N THR A 132 -3.71 8.22 13.98
CA THR A 132 -4.54 7.06 13.67
C THR A 132 -5.54 7.39 12.58
N SER A 133 -5.88 6.40 11.78
CA SER A 133 -6.81 6.52 10.67
C SER A 133 -7.49 5.18 10.38
N THR A 134 -8.40 5.19 9.43
CA THR A 134 -9.00 3.98 8.87
C THR A 134 -8.79 3.94 7.37
N ALA A 135 -8.52 2.76 6.81
CA ALA A 135 -8.46 2.53 5.38
C ALA A 135 -9.67 1.71 4.93
N THR A 136 -10.34 2.13 3.86
CA THR A 136 -11.46 1.39 3.27
C THR A 136 -11.27 1.28 1.77
N LEU A 137 -11.51 0.09 1.21
CA LEU A 137 -11.39 -0.18 -0.21
C LEU A 137 -12.72 0.09 -0.91
N TYR A 138 -12.65 0.75 -2.07
CA TYR A 138 -13.80 1.06 -2.92
C TYR A 138 -13.55 0.63 -4.35
N GLU A 139 -14.58 0.05 -4.98
CA GLU A 139 -14.62 -0.18 -6.42
C GLU A 139 -15.66 0.70 -7.09
N HIS A 140 -15.35 1.15 -8.31
CA HIS A 140 -16.22 1.96 -9.13
C HIS A 140 -16.74 1.15 -10.32
N ASP A 141 -18.05 1.01 -10.37
CA ASP A 141 -18.77 0.55 -11.55
C ASP A 141 -19.31 1.76 -12.33
N PRO A 142 -19.14 1.81 -13.66
CA PRO A 142 -19.59 2.96 -14.46
C PRO A 142 -21.10 3.23 -14.41
N VAL A 143 -21.91 2.23 -14.06
CA VAL A 143 -23.37 2.32 -14.04
C VAL A 143 -23.89 2.62 -12.63
N THR A 144 -23.30 1.97 -11.61
CA THR A 144 -23.81 2.01 -10.24
C THR A 144 -22.97 2.88 -9.29
N GLY A 145 -21.79 3.34 -9.74
CA GLY A 145 -20.93 4.23 -8.95
C GLY A 145 -19.98 3.50 -8.01
N TRP A 146 -19.58 4.16 -6.93
CA TRP A 146 -18.62 3.64 -5.96
C TRP A 146 -19.29 2.77 -4.90
N THR A 147 -18.71 1.59 -4.63
CA THR A 147 -19.16 0.64 -3.60
C THR A 147 -17.98 0.28 -2.71
N ALA A 148 -18.18 0.30 -1.37
CA ALA A 148 -17.20 -0.23 -0.45
C ALA A 148 -17.10 -1.76 -0.61
N VAL A 149 -15.87 -2.27 -0.74
CA VAL A 149 -15.58 -3.71 -0.92
C VAL A 149 -14.80 -4.29 0.25
N SER A 150 -14.52 -3.48 1.27
CA SER A 150 -13.98 -3.92 2.56
C SER A 150 -14.69 -3.22 3.71
N ASP A 151 -14.63 -3.82 4.92
CA ASP A 151 -14.81 -3.08 6.15
C ASP A 151 -13.67 -2.05 6.33
N PRO A 152 -13.86 -1.02 7.18
CA PRO A 152 -12.77 -0.13 7.55
C PRO A 152 -11.67 -0.89 8.31
N TRP A 153 -10.42 -0.75 7.86
CA TRP A 153 -9.26 -1.34 8.51
C TRP A 153 -8.56 -0.29 9.39
N PRO A 154 -8.17 -0.61 10.61
CA PRO A 154 -7.29 0.25 11.39
C PRO A 154 -5.99 0.54 10.62
N ALA A 155 -5.51 1.76 10.74
CA ALA A 155 -4.29 2.24 10.11
C ALA A 155 -3.59 3.28 10.98
N HIS A 156 -2.26 3.39 10.87
CA HIS A 156 -1.54 4.55 11.34
C HIS A 156 -1.11 5.43 10.16
N ASN A 157 -1.01 6.72 10.43
CA ASN A 157 -0.41 7.72 9.58
C ASN A 157 0.70 8.45 10.36
N ALA A 158 1.22 9.55 9.83
CA ALA A 158 2.36 10.24 10.42
C ALA A 158 2.08 10.76 11.85
N ALA A 159 3.12 10.79 12.67
CA ALA A 159 3.07 11.12 14.10
C ALA A 159 2.43 12.48 14.42
N LYS A 160 2.49 13.44 13.51
CA LYS A 160 1.86 14.77 13.64
C LYS A 160 0.62 14.93 12.76
N GLY A 161 0.05 13.82 12.27
CA GLY A 161 -1.17 13.82 11.47
C GLY A 161 -0.93 14.21 10.01
N TRP A 162 -1.71 15.13 9.47
CA TRP A 162 -1.91 15.40 8.05
C TRP A 162 -1.49 16.81 7.64
N THR A 163 -1.12 17.00 6.37
CA THR A 163 -0.78 18.32 5.84
C THR A 163 -1.11 18.47 4.35
N ASP A 164 -1.58 19.65 3.94
CA ASP A 164 -1.71 20.02 2.52
C ASP A 164 -0.34 20.37 1.89
N HIS A 165 0.68 20.65 2.71
CA HIS A 165 2.01 21.06 2.30
C HIS A 165 3.09 20.22 2.99
N HIS A 166 3.18 18.95 2.58
CA HIS A 166 4.17 18.05 3.13
C HIS A 166 5.59 18.51 2.80
N LEU A 167 6.45 18.51 3.82
CA LEU A 167 7.87 18.80 3.72
C LEU A 167 8.67 17.63 4.29
N GLN A 168 9.86 17.43 3.78
CA GLN A 168 10.77 16.41 4.28
C GLN A 168 10.97 16.54 5.80
N GLY A 169 10.67 15.49 6.55
CA GLY A 169 10.86 15.45 8.01
C GLY A 169 9.83 16.21 8.84
N ASP A 170 8.71 16.66 8.27
CA ASP A 170 7.64 17.35 9.01
C ASP A 170 6.80 16.42 9.90
N LEU A 171 6.98 15.09 9.74
CA LEU A 171 6.24 14.04 10.45
C LEU A 171 4.74 14.10 10.19
N ARG A 172 4.31 14.54 8.99
CA ARG A 172 2.92 14.61 8.57
C ARG A 172 2.72 13.83 7.27
N SER A 173 1.60 13.16 7.13
CA SER A 173 1.20 12.51 5.88
C SER A 173 0.58 13.53 4.92
N PRO A 174 0.90 13.47 3.62
CA PRO A 174 0.35 14.39 2.63
C PRO A 174 -1.15 14.13 2.39
N ILE A 175 -1.95 15.21 2.40
CA ILE A 175 -3.37 15.15 2.05
C ILE A 175 -3.50 15.17 0.53
N GLY A 176 -4.24 14.21 -0.03
CA GLY A 176 -4.51 14.24 -1.46
C GLY A 176 -5.09 12.99 -2.08
N VAL A 177 -5.04 12.99 -3.42
CA VAL A 177 -5.37 11.84 -4.27
C VAL A 177 -4.13 11.52 -5.08
N TYR A 178 -3.62 10.30 -4.95
CA TYR A 178 -2.38 9.85 -5.57
C TYR A 178 -2.57 8.48 -6.22
N GLY A 179 -1.94 8.23 -7.36
CA GLY A 179 -1.94 6.93 -8.00
C GLY A 179 -1.16 5.88 -7.19
N LEU A 180 -1.51 4.62 -7.39
CA LEU A 180 -0.84 3.44 -6.87
C LEU A 180 -0.43 2.58 -8.06
N THR A 181 0.85 2.57 -8.43
CA THR A 181 1.32 1.94 -9.67
C THR A 181 2.36 0.86 -9.45
N ASP A 182 3.02 0.85 -8.31
CA ASP A 182 4.18 0.00 -8.05
C ASP A 182 4.16 -0.51 -6.62
N ALA A 183 4.63 -1.72 -6.43
CA ALA A 183 4.69 -2.40 -5.16
C ALA A 183 6.05 -3.09 -4.97
N GLY A 184 6.30 -3.58 -3.77
CA GLY A 184 7.50 -4.35 -3.47
C GLY A 184 7.53 -4.79 -2.02
N GLY A 185 8.68 -5.28 -1.58
CA GLY A 185 8.88 -5.68 -0.20
C GLY A 185 10.09 -6.56 0.00
N LEU A 186 10.41 -6.80 1.27
CA LEU A 186 11.45 -7.74 1.64
C LEU A 186 11.03 -9.20 1.35
N LEU A 187 9.75 -9.51 1.55
CA LEU A 187 9.20 -10.86 1.37
C LEU A 187 8.76 -11.12 -0.07
N ASP A 188 8.55 -12.39 -0.37
CA ASP A 188 8.05 -12.87 -1.65
C ASP A 188 6.72 -12.22 -2.01
N ASP A 189 6.49 -12.05 -3.32
CA ASP A 189 5.24 -11.53 -3.85
C ASP A 189 4.03 -12.34 -3.34
N PRO A 190 3.10 -11.73 -2.60
CA PRO A 190 1.93 -12.42 -2.06
C PRO A 190 0.85 -12.69 -3.12
N GLY A 191 1.11 -12.44 -4.40
CA GLY A 191 0.16 -12.48 -5.51
C GLY A 191 -0.34 -11.10 -5.92
N ALA A 192 0.53 -10.09 -5.90
CA ALA A 192 0.25 -8.75 -6.37
C ALA A 192 -0.04 -8.72 -7.87
N LYS A 193 -0.93 -7.81 -8.29
CA LYS A 193 -1.14 -7.54 -9.72
C LYS A 193 -0.38 -6.29 -10.19
N LEU A 194 -0.04 -5.38 -9.26
CA LEU A 194 0.90 -4.31 -9.53
C LEU A 194 2.29 -4.90 -9.76
N PRO A 195 3.15 -4.26 -10.58
CA PRO A 195 4.56 -4.60 -10.61
C PRO A 195 5.13 -4.67 -9.19
N TYR A 196 5.69 -5.83 -8.83
CA TYR A 196 6.21 -6.10 -7.48
C TYR A 196 7.72 -6.33 -7.54
N GLU A 197 8.46 -5.57 -6.74
CA GLU A 197 9.91 -5.73 -6.60
C GLU A 197 10.22 -6.32 -5.23
N GLN A 198 10.79 -7.53 -5.22
CA GLN A 198 11.32 -8.13 -4.01
C GLN A 198 12.80 -7.80 -3.85
N GLY A 199 13.25 -7.46 -2.65
CA GLY A 199 14.68 -7.25 -2.43
C GLY A 199 15.04 -6.75 -1.05
N GLU A 200 16.33 -6.90 -0.71
CA GLU A 200 16.89 -6.47 0.57
C GLU A 200 16.89 -4.92 0.75
N GLY A 201 16.71 -4.15 -0.33
CA GLY A 201 16.53 -2.70 -0.28
C GLY A 201 15.31 -2.25 0.53
N PHE A 202 14.37 -3.16 0.81
CA PHE A 202 13.22 -2.94 1.69
C PHE A 202 13.49 -3.31 3.16
N THR A 203 14.74 -3.55 3.54
CA THR A 203 15.08 -3.78 4.95
C THR A 203 15.06 -2.46 5.72
N VAL A 204 14.41 -2.48 6.87
CA VAL A 204 14.42 -1.38 7.85
C VAL A 204 14.78 -1.92 9.22
N THR A 205 15.56 -1.17 9.97
CA THR A 205 15.99 -1.49 11.33
C THR A 205 15.82 -0.28 12.23
N GLY A 206 15.91 -0.50 13.53
CA GLY A 206 15.78 0.56 14.53
C GLY A 206 14.36 0.66 15.09
N ASN A 207 14.07 1.80 15.69
CA ASN A 207 12.83 2.02 16.42
C ASN A 207 12.06 3.21 15.86
N GLY A 208 10.74 3.11 15.89
CA GLY A 208 9.81 4.18 15.57
C GLY A 208 9.71 5.23 16.69
N SER A 209 8.78 6.15 16.54
CA SER A 209 8.64 7.33 17.41
C SER A 209 8.19 7.02 18.85
N LEU A 210 7.59 5.86 19.08
CA LEU A 210 7.17 5.38 20.40
C LEU A 210 8.14 4.35 20.99
N GLY A 211 9.25 4.05 20.29
CA GLY A 211 10.22 3.03 20.69
C GLY A 211 9.89 1.63 20.18
N GLU A 212 8.85 1.48 19.38
CA GLU A 212 8.44 0.26 18.71
C GLU A 212 9.45 -0.19 17.63
N PRO A 213 9.70 -1.51 17.46
CA PRO A 213 10.64 -2.00 16.47
C PRO A 213 10.10 -1.78 15.05
N LEU A 214 10.97 -1.39 14.12
CA LEU A 214 10.60 -1.16 12.72
C LEU A 214 10.80 -2.40 11.83
N GLU A 215 11.42 -3.45 12.34
CA GLU A 215 11.66 -4.69 11.59
C GLU A 215 10.35 -5.28 11.06
N GLY A 216 10.35 -5.63 9.77
CA GLY A 216 9.17 -6.17 9.09
C GLY A 216 8.20 -5.11 8.58
N SER A 217 8.39 -3.81 8.87
CA SER A 217 7.52 -2.74 8.35
C SER A 217 7.51 -2.69 6.82
N PHE A 218 8.60 -3.06 6.17
CA PHE A 218 8.70 -3.05 4.72
C PHE A 218 8.70 -4.46 4.11
N ASP A 219 8.16 -5.45 4.85
CA ASP A 219 7.90 -6.79 4.28
C ASP A 219 6.99 -6.72 3.06
N TYR A 220 6.03 -5.79 3.05
CA TYR A 220 5.13 -5.48 1.95
C TYR A 220 4.94 -3.96 1.84
N VAL A 221 5.06 -3.44 0.63
CA VAL A 221 4.99 -2.01 0.32
C VAL A 221 4.14 -1.77 -0.92
N VAL A 222 3.31 -0.74 -0.89
CA VAL A 222 2.68 -0.12 -2.07
C VAL A 222 3.14 1.33 -2.14
N ALA A 223 3.79 1.72 -3.23
CA ALA A 223 4.28 3.08 -3.41
C ALA A 223 3.13 4.05 -3.73
N ILE A 224 3.02 5.12 -2.94
CA ILE A 224 2.09 6.23 -3.19
C ILE A 224 2.78 7.23 -4.13
N ASN A 225 2.12 7.58 -5.24
CA ASN A 225 2.68 8.49 -6.25
C ASN A 225 2.68 9.96 -5.80
N TYR A 226 3.13 10.20 -4.55
CA TYR A 226 3.47 11.52 -4.04
C TYR A 226 4.95 11.81 -4.33
N ASN A 227 5.25 12.89 -5.04
CA ASN A 227 6.61 13.34 -5.37
C ASN A 227 7.56 12.21 -5.84
N ARG A 228 7.08 11.30 -6.69
CA ARG A 228 7.85 10.22 -7.32
C ARG A 228 7.43 10.03 -8.77
N ARG A 229 8.23 9.31 -9.54
CA ARG A 229 7.87 8.86 -10.91
C ARG A 229 7.03 7.59 -10.81
N PRO A 230 5.81 7.57 -11.38
CA PRO A 230 5.05 6.33 -11.54
C PRO A 230 5.75 5.33 -12.48
N GLY A 231 5.56 4.03 -12.25
CA GLY A 231 6.08 2.97 -13.13
C GLY A 231 7.58 2.70 -12.96
N VAL A 232 8.16 3.08 -11.83
CA VAL A 232 9.54 2.74 -11.46
C VAL A 232 9.54 2.06 -10.08
N THR A 233 10.69 1.48 -9.72
CA THR A 233 10.84 0.85 -8.39
C THR A 233 10.39 1.74 -7.25
N PRO A 234 9.71 1.21 -6.21
CA PRO A 234 9.42 1.98 -4.99
C PRO A 234 10.67 2.61 -4.34
N LEU A 235 11.85 2.03 -4.60
CA LEU A 235 13.14 2.51 -4.10
C LEU A 235 13.75 3.66 -4.92
N ASP A 236 13.09 4.13 -5.99
CA ASP A 236 13.58 5.27 -6.78
C ASP A 236 13.46 6.58 -5.97
N TRP A 237 14.59 7.24 -5.78
CA TRP A 237 14.70 8.48 -5.00
C TRP A 237 14.45 9.76 -5.81
N THR A 238 14.07 9.65 -7.09
CA THR A 238 13.74 10.83 -7.90
C THR A 238 12.59 11.59 -7.28
N ARG A 239 12.77 12.89 -7.07
CA ARG A 239 11.79 13.82 -6.47
C ARG A 239 11.43 14.91 -7.47
N PRO A 240 10.42 14.69 -8.35
CA PRO A 240 10.08 15.64 -9.43
C PRO A 240 9.70 17.05 -8.97
N TRP A 241 9.23 17.17 -7.72
CA TRP A 241 8.82 18.47 -7.12
C TRP A 241 9.87 19.07 -6.18
N GLY A 242 11.11 18.52 -6.18
CA GLY A 242 12.20 18.90 -5.29
C GLY A 242 12.26 18.07 -4.00
N ASP A 243 13.47 17.97 -3.44
CA ASP A 243 13.75 17.15 -2.26
C ASP A 243 13.09 17.70 -0.99
N GLU A 244 12.92 19.02 -0.91
CA GLU A 244 12.26 19.70 0.21
C GLU A 244 10.80 19.26 0.40
N ARG A 245 10.17 18.77 -0.68
CA ARG A 245 8.80 18.22 -0.65
C ARG A 245 8.74 16.78 -0.15
N GLY A 246 9.86 16.23 0.26
CA GLY A 246 9.93 14.85 0.70
C GLY A 246 9.58 13.84 -0.39
N GLY A 247 9.28 12.63 0.01
CA GLY A 247 8.90 11.51 -0.86
C GLY A 247 9.17 10.17 -0.17
N GLY A 248 9.10 9.06 -0.90
CA GLY A 248 9.16 7.74 -0.29
C GLY A 248 7.94 7.49 0.60
N ILE A 249 6.77 8.02 0.22
CA ILE A 249 5.51 7.81 0.93
C ILE A 249 4.89 6.51 0.43
N TRP A 250 4.70 5.58 1.34
CA TRP A 250 4.20 4.23 1.05
C TRP A 250 2.99 3.86 1.89
N ILE A 251 2.25 2.84 1.47
CA ILE A 251 1.44 2.01 2.35
C ILE A 251 2.29 0.80 2.69
N HIS A 252 2.51 0.49 3.97
CA HIS A 252 3.40 -0.58 4.41
C HIS A 252 2.83 -1.37 5.60
N VAL A 253 3.52 -2.42 6.04
CA VAL A 253 3.11 -3.22 7.22
C VAL A 253 3.20 -2.36 8.48
N ASP A 254 2.16 -2.43 9.29
CA ASP A 254 2.10 -1.70 10.56
C ASP A 254 3.13 -2.23 11.57
N HIS A 255 3.68 -1.30 12.34
CA HIS A 255 4.66 -1.55 13.40
C HIS A 255 4.15 -1.10 14.77
N ASP A 256 2.82 -1.05 14.95
CA ASP A 256 2.14 -0.68 16.19
C ASP A 256 2.40 0.77 16.64
N GLY A 257 2.72 1.67 15.69
CA GLY A 257 3.01 3.06 15.98
C GLY A 257 2.85 3.99 14.79
N PRO A 258 2.92 5.32 15.04
CA PRO A 258 2.77 6.32 14.00
C PRO A 258 3.97 6.35 13.06
N THR A 259 3.72 6.65 11.79
CA THR A 259 4.75 6.74 10.75
C THR A 259 5.42 8.12 10.71
N GLN A 260 6.34 8.31 9.76
CA GLN A 260 6.95 9.63 9.49
C GLN A 260 6.29 10.40 8.34
N GLY A 261 5.39 9.75 7.60
CA GLY A 261 4.69 10.33 6.43
C GLY A 261 3.86 9.29 5.69
N CYS A 262 4.20 8.02 5.85
CA CYS A 262 3.54 6.87 5.27
C CYS A 262 2.17 6.60 5.89
N VAL A 263 1.50 5.58 5.35
CA VAL A 263 0.35 4.92 5.95
C VAL A 263 0.75 3.49 6.27
N SER A 264 0.35 2.93 7.41
CA SER A 264 0.61 1.53 7.73
C SER A 264 -0.67 0.76 7.99
N LEU A 265 -0.66 -0.52 7.62
CA LEU A 265 -1.76 -1.46 7.75
C LEU A 265 -1.24 -2.77 8.33
N GLU A 266 -2.09 -3.48 9.08
CA GLU A 266 -1.80 -4.84 9.52
C GLU A 266 -1.29 -5.71 8.35
N ARG A 267 -0.35 -6.62 8.63
CA ARG A 267 0.33 -7.46 7.63
C ARG A 267 -0.64 -8.21 6.71
N ASP A 268 -1.70 -8.79 7.25
CA ASP A 268 -2.67 -9.54 6.44
C ASP A 268 -3.51 -8.61 5.56
N ARG A 269 -3.77 -7.37 6.02
CA ARG A 269 -4.42 -6.33 5.21
C ARG A 269 -3.51 -5.84 4.09
N MET A 270 -2.20 -5.77 4.31
CA MET A 270 -1.25 -5.46 3.23
C MET A 270 -1.26 -6.55 2.14
N ARG A 271 -1.30 -7.84 2.52
CA ARG A 271 -1.42 -8.94 1.54
C ARG A 271 -2.74 -8.88 0.77
N GLU A 272 -3.84 -8.60 1.46
CA GLU A 272 -5.15 -8.43 0.85
C GLU A 272 -5.15 -7.25 -0.13
N LEU A 273 -4.60 -6.10 0.27
CA LEU A 273 -4.45 -4.91 -0.56
C LEU A 273 -3.66 -5.21 -1.84
N LEU A 274 -2.49 -5.86 -1.73
CA LEU A 274 -1.63 -6.18 -2.87
C LEU A 274 -2.33 -7.08 -3.89
N ARG A 275 -3.10 -8.07 -3.43
CA ARG A 275 -3.89 -8.96 -4.32
C ARG A 275 -5.08 -8.26 -4.96
N TRP A 276 -5.65 -7.27 -4.28
CA TRP A 276 -6.82 -6.55 -4.75
C TRP A 276 -6.47 -5.45 -5.76
N LEU A 277 -5.39 -4.68 -5.52
CA LEU A 277 -4.96 -3.59 -6.39
C LEU A 277 -4.67 -4.11 -7.81
N ASP A 278 -5.32 -3.49 -8.81
CA ASP A 278 -5.25 -3.90 -10.21
C ASP A 278 -4.83 -2.70 -11.07
N PRO A 279 -3.70 -2.76 -11.77
CA PRO A 279 -3.21 -1.65 -12.59
C PRO A 279 -4.19 -1.26 -13.71
N GLU A 280 -4.96 -2.22 -14.24
CA GLU A 280 -5.98 -1.94 -15.27
C GLU A 280 -7.14 -1.10 -14.71
N LYS A 281 -7.39 -1.17 -13.42
CA LYS A 281 -8.38 -0.38 -12.68
C LYS A 281 -7.88 1.01 -12.28
N LYS A 282 -6.64 1.36 -12.60
CA LYS A 282 -5.99 2.66 -12.28
C LYS A 282 -6.23 3.08 -10.83
N PRO A 283 -5.73 2.28 -9.86
CA PRO A 283 -5.99 2.48 -8.46
C PRO A 283 -5.40 3.79 -7.95
N VAL A 284 -6.13 4.41 -7.01
CA VAL A 284 -5.67 5.60 -6.30
C VAL A 284 -5.78 5.41 -4.79
N VAL A 285 -4.97 6.14 -4.04
CA VAL A 285 -5.23 6.43 -2.63
C VAL A 285 -5.82 7.83 -2.50
N VAL A 286 -6.86 7.97 -1.68
CA VAL A 286 -7.46 9.23 -1.24
C VAL A 286 -7.18 9.31 0.25
N MET A 287 -6.30 10.22 0.67
CA MET A 287 -5.81 10.24 2.04
C MET A 287 -5.83 11.63 2.66
N GLY A 288 -6.17 11.70 3.96
CA GLY A 288 -6.27 12.96 4.71
C GLY A 288 -7.19 12.84 5.92
N ASP A 289 -7.32 13.93 6.67
CA ASP A 289 -8.30 14.05 7.75
C ASP A 289 -9.72 14.24 7.22
N VAL A 290 -10.71 13.93 8.06
CA VAL A 290 -12.13 13.98 7.71
C VAL A 290 -12.57 15.35 7.16
N LEU A 291 -12.08 16.46 7.75
CA LEU A 291 -12.47 17.81 7.32
C LEU A 291 -11.84 18.18 5.97
N SER A 292 -10.59 17.81 5.77
CA SER A 292 -9.87 18.04 4.50
C SER A 292 -10.45 17.23 3.36
N LEU A 293 -10.79 15.97 3.59
CA LEU A 293 -11.42 15.11 2.57
C LEU A 293 -12.86 15.52 2.27
N GLY A 294 -13.55 16.16 3.22
CA GLY A 294 -14.93 16.67 3.07
C GLY A 294 -15.07 17.97 2.26
N ARG A 295 -13.99 18.53 1.74
CA ARG A 295 -13.99 19.79 0.94
C ARG A 295 -14.49 19.60 -0.49
#